data_2d37e5f13fb8c55c2e196f32fc0abf23
#
_entry.id   2d37e5f13fb8c55c2e196f32fc0abf23
#
_cell.length_a   1.000
_cell.length_b   1.000
_cell.length_c   1.000
_cell.angle_alpha   90.00
_cell.angle_beta   90.00
_cell.angle_gamma   90.00
#
_symmetry.space_group_name_H-M   'P 1'
#
loop_
_entity.id
_entity.type
_entity.pdbx_description
1 polymer ?
#
loop_
_entity_poly.entity_id
_entity_poly.type
_entity_poly.pdbx_seq_one_letter_code
_entity_poly.pdbx_strand_id
1 'polypeptide(L)'
;MLHQIFIRRLSDGSLIYSKAFTKVEGTSTAIELELFNSVKNSKKLKLKFKDLSNFSLVCGADDGYYLALLFDRTNPKTQIKEIFQSYMNQLIQYTKTTEKLDRNKLDSIAINVVQEVPVTVGFIGLGGVGKTTIIMLLSKRIVNVIYNPSIRVTHEELQEKVGEYRVILTEFPGVYRGDWNKFIHDMDILFIVTDSSQYNVKETKKVILPFVNSEAPYAKKYVIATKQDLPYALSLKEISKHFNLKIFGLCTIEPESRQKLLNILRTAILG
;
A
#
# COMPACT_ATOMS: atom_id res chain seq x y z
N MET A 1 1.67 -2.47 -3.92
CA MET A 1 1.66 -1.06 -4.39
C MET A 1 2.86 -0.79 -5.32
N LEU A 2 2.70 -0.03 -6.42
CA LEU A 2 3.80 0.41 -7.29
C LEU A 2 4.40 1.72 -6.74
N HIS A 3 5.71 1.75 -6.52
CA HIS A 3 6.41 2.89 -5.92
C HIS A 3 7.13 3.78 -6.91
N GLN A 4 7.78 3.17 -7.91
CA GLN A 4 8.64 3.90 -8.83
C GLN A 4 8.74 3.22 -10.18
N ILE A 5 8.91 4.04 -11.22
CA ILE A 5 9.10 3.62 -12.61
C ILE A 5 10.40 4.22 -13.12
N PHE A 6 11.15 3.45 -13.91
CA PHE A 6 12.33 3.89 -14.65
C PHE A 6 12.24 3.41 -16.10
N ILE A 7 12.55 4.30 -17.04
CA ILE A 7 12.68 3.98 -18.47
C ILE A 7 14.04 4.46 -18.96
N ARG A 8 14.80 3.56 -19.58
CA ARG A 8 16.08 3.88 -20.22
C ARG A 8 16.08 3.51 -21.70
N ARG A 9 16.90 4.21 -22.48
CA ARG A 9 17.20 3.79 -23.85
C ARG A 9 18.30 2.72 -23.82
N LEU A 10 18.14 1.66 -24.59
CA LEU A 10 19.14 0.58 -24.63
C LEU A 10 20.41 0.97 -25.37
N SER A 11 20.32 1.84 -26.39
CA SER A 11 21.44 2.21 -27.25
C SER A 11 22.60 2.92 -26.50
N ASP A 12 22.26 3.80 -25.58
CA ASP A 12 23.21 4.64 -24.85
C ASP A 12 23.08 4.58 -23.33
N GLY A 13 22.06 3.86 -22.82
CA GLY A 13 21.77 3.75 -21.39
C GLY A 13 21.19 4.99 -20.75
N SER A 14 20.84 6.02 -21.54
CA SER A 14 20.29 7.27 -21.03
C SER A 14 18.97 7.04 -20.30
N LEU A 15 18.81 7.67 -19.12
CA LEU A 15 17.56 7.69 -18.40
C LEU A 15 16.59 8.65 -19.11
N ILE A 16 15.54 8.09 -19.73
CA ILE A 16 14.53 8.85 -20.46
C ILE A 16 13.46 9.38 -19.51
N TYR A 17 13.05 8.54 -18.54
CA TYR A 17 11.97 8.85 -17.64
C TYR A 17 12.15 8.16 -16.30
N SER A 18 11.81 8.89 -15.23
CA SER A 18 11.65 8.31 -13.90
C SER A 18 10.53 9.05 -13.17
N LYS A 19 9.67 8.29 -12.51
CA LYS A 19 8.60 8.81 -11.68
C LYS A 19 8.47 8.02 -10.40
N ALA A 20 8.54 8.72 -9.27
CA ALA A 20 8.23 8.18 -7.95
C ALA A 20 6.81 8.59 -7.56
N PHE A 21 6.03 7.64 -7.06
CA PHE A 21 4.66 7.84 -6.56
C PHE A 21 4.62 7.93 -5.04
N THR A 22 5.64 7.36 -4.38
CA THR A 22 5.81 7.41 -2.92
C THR A 22 7.26 7.73 -2.59
N LYS A 23 7.50 8.13 -1.34
CA LYS A 23 8.87 8.23 -0.83
C LYS A 23 9.43 6.82 -0.62
N VAL A 24 10.50 6.51 -1.35
CA VAL A 24 11.27 5.29 -1.18
C VAL A 24 12.61 5.66 -0.57
N GLU A 25 12.87 5.20 0.64
CA GLU A 25 14.18 5.35 1.27
C GLU A 25 15.13 4.28 0.73
N GLY A 26 16.33 4.69 0.28
CA GLY A 26 17.39 3.78 -0.10
C GLY A 26 17.82 3.81 -1.56
N THR A 27 18.60 2.82 -1.95
CA THR A 27 19.42 2.77 -3.17
C THR A 27 18.70 2.21 -4.41
N SER A 28 17.39 2.49 -4.58
CA SER A 28 16.62 1.94 -5.72
C SER A 28 17.26 2.24 -7.08
N THR A 29 17.80 3.44 -7.26
CA THR A 29 18.46 3.86 -8.51
C THR A 29 19.76 3.09 -8.79
N ALA A 30 20.57 2.82 -7.77
CA ALA A 30 21.82 2.07 -7.94
C ALA A 30 21.56 0.61 -8.33
N ILE A 31 20.56 -0.02 -7.68
CA ILE A 31 20.14 -1.39 -7.97
C ILE A 31 19.48 -1.47 -9.35
N GLU A 32 18.68 -0.49 -9.72
CA GLU A 32 18.09 -0.37 -11.06
C GLU A 32 19.17 -0.34 -12.14
N LEU A 33 20.23 0.46 -11.94
CA LEU A 33 21.35 0.56 -12.87
C LEU A 33 22.15 -0.76 -12.98
N GLU A 34 22.34 -1.47 -11.87
CA GLU A 34 22.95 -2.82 -11.87
C GLU A 34 22.12 -3.79 -12.72
N LEU A 35 20.81 -3.80 -12.55
CA LEU A 35 19.90 -4.65 -13.32
C LEU A 35 19.84 -4.24 -14.79
N PHE A 36 19.83 -2.95 -15.11
CA PHE A 36 19.94 -2.45 -16.47
C PHE A 36 21.17 -3.06 -17.17
N ASN A 37 22.36 -2.96 -16.56
CA ASN A 37 23.58 -3.53 -17.12
C ASN A 37 23.51 -5.04 -17.35
N SER A 38 22.67 -5.74 -16.58
CA SER A 38 22.48 -7.18 -16.70
C SER A 38 21.51 -7.61 -17.83
N VAL A 39 20.70 -6.70 -18.37
CA VAL A 39 19.69 -6.98 -19.42
C VAL A 39 19.89 -6.19 -20.70
N LYS A 40 20.74 -5.14 -20.73
CA LYS A 40 20.92 -4.24 -21.88
C LYS A 40 21.30 -4.94 -23.20
N ASN A 41 21.94 -6.08 -23.12
CA ASN A 41 22.36 -6.88 -24.29
C ASN A 41 21.33 -7.97 -24.66
N SER A 42 20.18 -8.04 -24.00
CA SER A 42 19.15 -9.04 -24.29
C SER A 42 18.36 -8.66 -25.54
N LYS A 43 18.31 -9.56 -26.55
CA LYS A 43 17.54 -9.36 -27.80
C LYS A 43 16.04 -9.69 -27.67
N LYS A 44 15.60 -10.28 -26.56
CA LYS A 44 14.20 -10.64 -26.28
C LYS A 44 13.82 -10.18 -24.90
N LEU A 45 12.53 -9.90 -24.71
CA LEU A 45 11.98 -9.55 -23.39
C LEU A 45 12.35 -10.65 -22.38
N LYS A 46 13.27 -10.35 -21.49
CA LYS A 46 13.69 -11.21 -20.39
C LYS A 46 13.42 -10.49 -19.08
N LEU A 47 12.33 -10.90 -18.43
CA LEU A 47 11.98 -10.37 -17.12
C LEU A 47 12.97 -10.87 -16.06
N LYS A 48 13.47 -9.94 -15.25
CA LYS A 48 14.24 -10.22 -14.05
C LYS A 48 13.55 -9.62 -12.84
N PHE A 49 13.56 -10.39 -11.76
CA PHE A 49 13.07 -9.97 -10.46
C PHE A 49 14.24 -9.91 -9.49
N LYS A 50 14.31 -8.86 -8.70
CA LYS A 50 15.25 -8.72 -7.59
C LYS A 50 14.48 -8.30 -6.36
N ASP A 51 14.38 -9.21 -5.38
CA ASP A 51 13.75 -8.90 -4.11
C ASP A 51 14.74 -8.11 -3.24
N LEU A 52 14.28 -6.99 -2.73
CA LEU A 52 14.93 -6.13 -1.75
C LEU A 52 14.25 -6.37 -0.40
N SER A 53 14.67 -5.70 0.68
CA SER A 53 14.09 -5.94 2.01
C SER A 53 12.56 -5.92 2.01
N ASN A 54 11.96 -4.79 1.62
CA ASN A 54 10.51 -4.59 1.61
C ASN A 54 9.92 -4.44 0.20
N PHE A 55 10.76 -4.49 -0.84
CA PHE A 55 10.35 -4.22 -2.21
C PHE A 55 10.76 -5.34 -3.15
N SER A 56 10.07 -5.44 -4.28
CA SER A 56 10.47 -6.24 -5.44
C SER A 56 10.67 -5.32 -6.62
N LEU A 57 11.87 -5.35 -7.21
CA LEU A 57 12.18 -4.67 -8.46
C LEU A 57 12.05 -5.66 -9.61
N VAL A 58 11.17 -5.35 -10.56
CA VAL A 58 11.06 -6.09 -11.82
C VAL A 58 11.59 -5.24 -12.95
N CYS A 59 12.37 -5.85 -13.83
CA CYS A 59 12.89 -5.15 -15.01
C CYS A 59 12.93 -6.06 -16.24
N GLY A 60 12.97 -5.42 -17.40
CA GLY A 60 13.15 -6.09 -18.68
C GLY A 60 13.44 -5.08 -19.78
N ALA A 61 13.80 -5.60 -20.95
CA ALA A 61 14.14 -4.79 -22.11
C ALA A 61 13.42 -5.32 -23.35
N ASP A 62 12.88 -4.42 -24.15
CA ASP A 62 12.23 -4.73 -25.41
C ASP A 62 12.25 -3.51 -26.34
N ASP A 63 12.31 -3.75 -27.65
CA ASP A 63 12.22 -2.73 -28.74
C ASP A 63 13.04 -1.44 -28.49
N GLY A 64 14.28 -1.59 -28.01
CA GLY A 64 15.19 -0.47 -27.76
C GLY A 64 15.02 0.22 -26.41
N TYR A 65 14.10 -0.23 -25.57
CA TYR A 65 13.82 0.34 -24.26
C TYR A 65 13.99 -0.66 -23.13
N TYR A 66 14.46 -0.16 -22.00
CA TYR A 66 14.48 -0.83 -20.71
C TYR A 66 13.43 -0.20 -19.81
N LEU A 67 12.67 -1.05 -19.15
CA LEU A 67 11.69 -0.68 -18.14
C LEU A 67 12.04 -1.34 -16.80
N ALA A 68 11.96 -0.58 -15.70
CA ALA A 68 11.99 -1.14 -14.37
C ALA A 68 10.86 -0.56 -13.51
N LEU A 69 10.22 -1.43 -12.74
CA LEU A 69 9.11 -1.12 -11.84
C LEU A 69 9.44 -1.61 -10.43
N LEU A 70 9.26 -0.74 -9.44
CA LEU A 70 9.47 -1.05 -8.02
C LEU A 70 8.14 -1.23 -7.32
N PHE A 71 7.87 -2.42 -6.78
CA PHE A 71 6.65 -2.79 -6.07
C PHE A 71 6.92 -3.14 -4.61
N ASP A 72 5.87 -3.14 -3.76
CA ASP A 72 5.92 -3.82 -2.47
C ASP A 72 6.08 -5.33 -2.65
N ARG A 73 6.74 -6.00 -1.71
CA ARG A 73 6.87 -7.48 -1.73
C ARG A 73 5.55 -8.22 -1.50
N THR A 74 4.52 -7.52 -1.06
CA THR A 74 3.16 -8.05 -0.90
C THR A 74 2.49 -8.38 -2.24
N ASN A 75 2.90 -7.72 -3.34
CA ASN A 75 2.29 -7.94 -4.63
C ASN A 75 2.71 -9.30 -5.26
N PRO A 76 1.76 -10.13 -5.73
CA PRO A 76 2.07 -11.40 -6.38
C PRO A 76 2.92 -11.21 -7.65
N LYS A 77 3.97 -12.03 -7.83
CA LYS A 77 4.85 -11.95 -9.01
C LYS A 77 4.12 -12.14 -10.33
N THR A 78 3.03 -12.89 -10.35
CA THR A 78 2.15 -13.06 -11.53
C THR A 78 1.51 -11.75 -11.93
N GLN A 79 0.89 -11.06 -10.98
CA GLN A 79 0.29 -9.74 -11.19
C GLN A 79 1.33 -8.70 -11.63
N ILE A 80 2.49 -8.65 -10.96
CA ILE A 80 3.60 -7.75 -11.34
C ILE A 80 4.02 -8.00 -12.80
N LYS A 81 4.09 -9.27 -13.24
CA LYS A 81 4.45 -9.62 -14.61
C LYS A 81 3.44 -9.12 -15.63
N GLU A 82 2.14 -9.27 -15.35
CA GLU A 82 1.06 -8.80 -16.23
C GLU A 82 1.09 -7.27 -16.37
N ILE A 83 1.23 -6.56 -15.26
CA ILE A 83 1.36 -5.10 -15.23
C ILE A 83 2.60 -4.64 -16.00
N PHE A 84 3.74 -5.31 -15.80
CA PHE A 84 4.97 -5.00 -16.52
C PHE A 84 4.77 -5.16 -18.05
N GLN A 85 4.15 -6.25 -18.48
CA GLN A 85 3.88 -6.51 -19.90
C GLN A 85 2.92 -5.47 -20.49
N SER A 86 1.84 -5.14 -19.77
CA SER A 86 0.88 -4.09 -20.16
C SER A 86 1.60 -2.75 -20.37
N TYR A 87 2.43 -2.35 -19.40
CA TYR A 87 3.18 -1.09 -19.48
C TYR A 87 4.19 -1.07 -20.62
N MET A 88 4.97 -2.14 -20.77
CA MET A 88 5.95 -2.25 -21.86
C MET A 88 5.26 -2.16 -23.23
N ASN A 89 4.12 -2.82 -23.43
CA ASN A 89 3.36 -2.75 -24.66
C ASN A 89 2.86 -1.34 -24.94
N GLN A 90 2.32 -0.62 -23.94
CA GLN A 90 1.89 0.77 -24.09
C GLN A 90 3.05 1.69 -24.44
N LEU A 91 4.21 1.50 -23.80
CA LEU A 91 5.44 2.25 -24.08
C LEU A 91 5.89 2.04 -25.54
N ILE A 92 5.97 0.78 -26.00
CA ILE A 92 6.39 0.43 -27.36
C ILE A 92 5.41 0.98 -28.38
N GLN A 93 4.10 0.87 -28.17
CA GLN A 93 3.11 1.46 -29.06
C GLN A 93 3.29 2.98 -29.16
N TYR A 94 3.50 3.65 -28.05
CA TYR A 94 3.73 5.09 -28.03
C TYR A 94 5.00 5.47 -28.79
N THR A 95 6.11 4.76 -28.61
CA THR A 95 7.38 5.05 -29.28
C THR A 95 7.34 4.83 -30.79
N LYS A 96 6.48 3.93 -31.28
CA LYS A 96 6.28 3.70 -32.73
C LYS A 96 5.47 4.81 -33.42
N THR A 97 4.69 5.56 -32.64
CA THR A 97 3.83 6.64 -33.18
C THR A 97 4.45 8.03 -33.07
N THR A 98 5.62 8.16 -32.42
CA THR A 98 6.21 9.46 -32.08
C THR A 98 7.72 9.42 -32.15
N GLU A 99 8.34 10.33 -32.92
CA GLU A 99 9.80 10.46 -32.98
C GLU A 99 10.41 11.03 -31.69
N LYS A 100 9.65 11.85 -30.95
CA LYS A 100 10.11 12.48 -29.71
C LYS A 100 9.18 12.10 -28.55
N LEU A 101 9.77 11.54 -27.49
CA LEU A 101 9.04 11.17 -26.29
C LEU A 101 8.62 12.42 -25.50
N ASP A 102 7.32 12.59 -25.30
CA ASP A 102 6.74 13.65 -24.46
C ASP A 102 6.54 13.15 -23.02
N ARG A 103 7.04 13.93 -22.09
CA ARG A 103 6.96 13.61 -20.65
C ARG A 103 5.52 13.52 -20.15
N ASN A 104 4.62 14.39 -20.61
CA ASN A 104 3.22 14.37 -20.19
C ASN A 104 2.52 13.08 -20.61
N LYS A 105 2.86 12.56 -21.80
CA LYS A 105 2.32 11.29 -22.27
C LYS A 105 2.87 10.11 -21.47
N LEU A 106 4.16 10.11 -21.15
CA LEU A 106 4.78 9.10 -20.26
C LEU A 106 4.16 9.16 -18.86
N ASP A 107 3.91 10.36 -18.32
CA ASP A 107 3.18 10.54 -17.06
C ASP A 107 1.77 9.93 -17.09
N SER A 108 1.04 10.13 -18.19
CA SER A 108 -0.30 9.56 -18.35
C SER A 108 -0.28 8.03 -18.38
N ILE A 109 0.67 7.43 -19.13
CA ILE A 109 0.85 5.97 -19.15
C ILE A 109 1.21 5.45 -17.76
N ALA A 110 2.14 6.12 -17.05
CA ALA A 110 2.56 5.74 -15.71
C ALA A 110 1.40 5.79 -14.70
N ILE A 111 0.56 6.82 -14.75
CA ILE A 111 -0.63 6.95 -13.89
C ILE A 111 -1.64 5.84 -14.16
N ASN A 112 -1.90 5.51 -15.43
CA ASN A 112 -2.80 4.41 -15.78
C ASN A 112 -2.34 3.09 -15.13
N VAL A 113 -1.05 2.79 -15.22
CA VAL A 113 -0.48 1.56 -14.63
C VAL A 113 -0.60 1.56 -13.10
N VAL A 114 -0.37 2.70 -12.43
CA VAL A 114 -0.57 2.80 -10.98
C VAL A 114 -2.01 2.49 -10.59
N GLN A 115 -2.98 2.91 -11.41
CA GLN A 115 -4.40 2.66 -11.16
C GLN A 115 -4.82 1.20 -11.38
N GLU A 116 -4.07 0.43 -12.17
CA GLU A 116 -4.27 -1.02 -12.30
C GLU A 116 -3.86 -1.79 -11.03
N VAL A 117 -3.05 -1.16 -10.14
CA VAL A 117 -2.55 -1.78 -8.90
C VAL A 117 -3.15 -1.06 -7.70
N PRO A 118 -4.31 -1.48 -7.21
CA PRO A 118 -4.88 -0.86 -6.01
C PRO A 118 -3.98 -1.11 -4.80
N VAL A 119 -3.97 -0.14 -3.88
CA VAL A 119 -3.36 -0.30 -2.55
C VAL A 119 -4.34 -1.02 -1.64
N THR A 120 -3.90 -2.12 -1.04
CA THR A 120 -4.71 -2.89 -0.09
C THR A 120 -4.42 -2.45 1.34
N VAL A 121 -5.45 -1.97 2.04
CA VAL A 121 -5.37 -1.43 3.40
C VAL A 121 -6.24 -2.23 4.33
N GLY A 122 -5.63 -2.94 5.27
CA GLY A 122 -6.32 -3.76 6.27
C GLY A 122 -6.52 -3.04 7.60
N PHE A 123 -7.70 -3.20 8.21
CA PHE A 123 -8.02 -2.78 9.57
C PHE A 123 -8.24 -4.01 10.44
N ILE A 124 -7.32 -4.25 11.36
CA ILE A 124 -7.27 -5.44 12.22
C ILE A 124 -7.24 -5.05 13.69
N GLY A 125 -7.92 -5.79 14.56
CA GLY A 125 -8.00 -5.51 16.00
C GLY A 125 -9.11 -6.29 16.66
N LEU A 126 -9.25 -6.12 17.97
CA LEU A 126 -10.26 -6.80 18.79
C LEU A 126 -11.69 -6.41 18.42
N GLY A 127 -12.69 -7.11 18.97
CA GLY A 127 -14.10 -6.76 18.80
C GLY A 127 -14.42 -5.41 19.45
N GLY A 128 -15.28 -4.61 18.81
CA GLY A 128 -15.79 -3.36 19.39
C GLY A 128 -14.82 -2.18 19.42
N VAL A 129 -13.60 -2.30 18.87
CA VAL A 129 -12.60 -1.21 18.85
C VAL A 129 -12.83 -0.14 17.75
N GLY A 130 -13.90 -0.25 16.96
CA GLY A 130 -14.28 0.80 15.99
C GLY A 130 -13.81 0.58 14.54
N LYS A 131 -13.36 -0.62 14.14
CA LYS A 131 -12.94 -0.92 12.75
C LYS A 131 -14.03 -0.64 11.72
N THR A 132 -15.21 -1.20 11.94
CA THR A 132 -16.39 -1.00 11.07
C THR A 132 -16.76 0.47 10.97
N THR A 133 -16.71 1.21 12.07
CA THR A 133 -16.95 2.66 12.10
C THR A 133 -15.95 3.43 11.23
N ILE A 134 -14.66 3.08 11.30
CA ILE A 134 -13.61 3.67 10.46
C ILE A 134 -13.94 3.47 8.98
N ILE A 135 -14.29 2.25 8.57
CA ILE A 135 -14.61 1.93 7.18
C ILE A 135 -15.87 2.66 6.73
N MET A 136 -16.92 2.68 7.55
CA MET A 136 -18.16 3.44 7.25
C MET A 136 -17.88 4.92 7.04
N LEU A 137 -17.06 5.55 7.88
CA LEU A 137 -16.66 6.95 7.73
C LEU A 137 -15.90 7.20 6.42
N LEU A 138 -14.93 6.35 6.10
CA LEU A 138 -14.17 6.45 4.85
C LEU A 138 -15.08 6.31 3.64
N SER A 139 -16.00 5.34 3.67
CA SER A 139 -16.95 5.05 2.58
C SER A 139 -18.17 5.97 2.54
N LYS A 140 -18.20 7.03 3.33
CA LYS A 140 -19.35 7.96 3.44
C LYS A 140 -20.69 7.30 3.79
N ARG A 141 -20.64 6.15 4.47
CA ARG A 141 -21.84 5.47 4.95
C ARG A 141 -22.29 6.05 6.31
N ILE A 142 -23.58 5.96 6.59
CA ILE A 142 -24.13 6.35 7.88
C ILE A 142 -23.59 5.41 8.95
N VAL A 143 -22.97 5.96 9.99
CA VAL A 143 -22.47 5.20 11.13
C VAL A 143 -23.66 4.80 12.00
N ASN A 144 -23.94 3.48 12.06
CA ASN A 144 -24.93 2.95 12.97
C ASN A 144 -24.38 2.92 14.41
N VAL A 145 -25.13 3.45 15.35
CA VAL A 145 -24.76 3.45 16.79
C VAL A 145 -24.88 2.04 17.40
N ILE A 146 -25.69 1.16 16.80
CA ILE A 146 -25.89 -0.21 17.29
C ILE A 146 -24.69 -1.06 16.88
N TYR A 147 -23.99 -1.59 17.88
CA TYR A 147 -22.89 -2.54 17.65
C TYR A 147 -23.40 -3.85 17.05
N ASN A 148 -22.94 -4.13 15.84
CA ASN A 148 -23.18 -5.42 15.18
C ASN A 148 -21.80 -6.00 14.81
N PRO A 149 -21.34 -7.10 15.45
CA PRO A 149 -20.02 -7.65 15.21
C PRO A 149 -19.87 -8.19 13.79
N SER A 150 -18.82 -7.77 13.10
CA SER A 150 -18.43 -8.38 11.83
C SER A 150 -17.94 -9.80 12.05
N ILE A 151 -18.46 -10.75 11.27
CA ILE A 151 -18.13 -12.18 11.36
C ILE A 151 -17.29 -12.69 10.19
N ARG A 152 -17.10 -11.88 9.14
CA ARG A 152 -16.33 -12.22 7.94
C ARG A 152 -15.38 -11.07 7.58
N VAL A 153 -14.32 -11.41 6.86
CA VAL A 153 -13.47 -10.40 6.20
C VAL A 153 -14.30 -9.76 5.09
N THR A 154 -14.30 -8.44 5.06
CA THR A 154 -15.00 -7.65 4.04
C THR A 154 -14.03 -6.76 3.29
N HIS A 155 -14.29 -6.56 2.01
CA HIS A 155 -13.49 -5.68 1.14
C HIS A 155 -14.39 -4.61 0.54
N GLU A 156 -13.91 -3.38 0.50
CA GLU A 156 -14.63 -2.25 -0.08
C GLU A 156 -13.63 -1.32 -0.77
N GLU A 157 -13.93 -0.93 -2.00
CA GLU A 157 -13.14 0.06 -2.71
C GLU A 157 -13.51 1.47 -2.26
N LEU A 158 -12.51 2.26 -1.87
CA LEU A 158 -12.70 3.66 -1.54
C LEU A 158 -13.09 4.44 -2.81
N GLN A 159 -14.19 5.22 -2.75
CA GLN A 159 -14.70 5.97 -3.90
C GLN A 159 -13.72 7.03 -4.41
N GLU A 160 -12.88 7.56 -3.55
CA GLU A 160 -11.88 8.57 -3.86
C GLU A 160 -10.47 7.98 -3.88
N LYS A 161 -9.65 8.47 -4.80
CA LYS A 161 -8.24 8.08 -4.86
C LYS A 161 -7.44 8.76 -3.76
N VAL A 162 -6.37 8.10 -3.33
CA VAL A 162 -5.35 8.68 -2.45
C VAL A 162 -4.09 8.91 -3.27
N GLY A 163 -3.82 10.16 -3.64
CA GLY A 163 -2.87 10.46 -4.70
C GLY A 163 -3.36 9.84 -6.02
N GLU A 164 -2.52 9.09 -6.69
CA GLU A 164 -2.88 8.38 -7.93
C GLU A 164 -3.45 6.98 -7.70
N TYR A 165 -3.49 6.50 -6.44
CA TYR A 165 -3.87 5.13 -6.13
C TYR A 165 -5.37 4.95 -5.92
N ARG A 166 -5.91 3.85 -6.45
CA ARG A 166 -7.14 3.23 -5.97
C ARG A 166 -6.83 2.53 -4.65
N VAL A 167 -7.78 2.50 -3.73
CA VAL A 167 -7.58 1.92 -2.40
C VAL A 167 -8.68 0.91 -2.12
N ILE A 168 -8.29 -0.29 -1.75
CA ILE A 168 -9.20 -1.34 -1.25
C ILE A 168 -9.06 -1.41 0.27
N LEU A 169 -10.14 -1.13 0.98
CA LEU A 169 -10.25 -1.24 2.42
C LEU A 169 -10.68 -2.66 2.78
N THR A 170 -9.98 -3.29 3.72
CA THR A 170 -10.28 -4.64 4.20
C THR A 170 -10.53 -4.61 5.70
N GLU A 171 -11.70 -5.04 6.14
CA GLU A 171 -12.01 -5.22 7.56
C GLU A 171 -11.75 -6.66 7.99
N PHE A 172 -10.92 -6.85 9.00
CA PHE A 172 -10.72 -8.12 9.67
C PHE A 172 -11.62 -8.21 10.90
N PRO A 173 -12.55 -9.20 10.99
CA PRO A 173 -13.51 -9.34 12.10
C PRO A 173 -12.77 -9.57 13.42
N GLY A 174 -13.17 -8.86 14.48
CA GLY A 174 -12.49 -8.97 15.77
C GLY A 174 -12.85 -10.19 16.60
N VAL A 175 -14.01 -10.81 16.31
CA VAL A 175 -14.55 -11.95 17.06
C VAL A 175 -14.12 -13.28 16.45
N TYR A 176 -14.14 -13.40 15.13
CA TYR A 176 -13.76 -14.61 14.41
C TYR A 176 -12.50 -14.42 13.58
N ARG A 177 -11.47 -15.20 13.86
CA ARG A 177 -10.12 -15.06 13.26
C ARG A 177 -9.81 -16.11 12.19
N GLY A 178 -10.71 -17.07 11.95
CA GLY A 178 -10.45 -18.23 11.08
C GLY A 178 -10.09 -17.88 9.64
N ASP A 179 -10.56 -16.73 9.13
CA ASP A 179 -10.29 -16.31 7.76
C ASP A 179 -9.15 -15.27 7.64
N TRP A 180 -8.54 -14.83 8.73
CA TRP A 180 -7.52 -13.79 8.68
C TRP A 180 -6.33 -14.19 7.81
N ASN A 181 -5.85 -15.42 7.95
CA ASN A 181 -4.70 -15.94 7.22
C ASN A 181 -4.90 -15.96 5.70
N LYS A 182 -6.15 -16.01 5.22
CA LYS A 182 -6.43 -16.04 3.79
C LYS A 182 -6.15 -14.73 3.08
N PHE A 183 -6.20 -13.59 3.82
CA PHE A 183 -6.18 -12.25 3.22
C PHE A 183 -5.07 -11.35 3.76
N ILE A 184 -4.51 -11.64 4.95
CA ILE A 184 -3.59 -10.73 5.61
C ILE A 184 -2.25 -10.58 4.88
N HIS A 185 -1.83 -11.62 4.15
CA HIS A 185 -0.58 -11.62 3.39
C HIS A 185 -0.59 -10.64 2.21
N ASP A 186 -1.78 -10.31 1.70
CA ASP A 186 -1.98 -9.45 0.53
C ASP A 186 -2.13 -7.96 0.91
N MET A 187 -1.97 -7.61 2.18
CA MET A 187 -2.11 -6.24 2.64
C MET A 187 -0.81 -5.46 2.44
N ASP A 188 -0.88 -4.34 1.71
CA ASP A 188 0.22 -3.38 1.59
C ASP A 188 0.40 -2.60 2.90
N ILE A 189 -0.74 -2.26 3.55
CA ILE A 189 -0.78 -1.49 4.78
C ILE A 189 -1.72 -2.15 5.78
N LEU A 190 -1.31 -2.24 7.03
CA LEU A 190 -2.14 -2.74 8.14
C LEU A 190 -2.26 -1.66 9.22
N PHE A 191 -3.48 -1.25 9.49
CA PHE A 191 -3.83 -0.49 10.66
C PHE A 191 -4.28 -1.43 11.78
N ILE A 192 -3.46 -1.50 12.83
CA ILE A 192 -3.80 -2.19 14.07
C ILE A 192 -4.71 -1.23 14.86
N VAL A 193 -5.99 -1.56 14.96
CA VAL A 193 -6.98 -0.73 15.62
C VAL A 193 -7.18 -1.21 17.05
N THR A 194 -7.01 -0.32 18.02
CA THR A 194 -7.34 -0.53 19.43
C THR A 194 -8.20 0.64 19.90
N ASP A 195 -9.11 0.43 20.84
CA ASP A 195 -9.63 1.59 21.57
C ASP A 195 -8.61 2.01 22.64
N SER A 196 -8.81 3.19 23.22
CA SER A 196 -7.84 3.80 24.13
C SER A 196 -7.97 3.33 25.57
N SER A 197 -8.71 2.26 25.86
CA SER A 197 -8.75 1.64 27.18
C SER A 197 -7.46 0.87 27.46
N GLN A 198 -7.03 0.89 28.73
CA GLN A 198 -5.82 0.17 29.18
C GLN A 198 -5.90 -1.34 28.85
N TYR A 199 -7.10 -1.93 28.97
CA TYR A 199 -7.33 -3.33 28.67
C TYR A 199 -7.09 -3.65 27.19
N ASN A 200 -7.76 -2.94 26.28
CA ASN A 200 -7.67 -3.21 24.85
C ASN A 200 -6.29 -2.91 24.28
N VAL A 201 -5.59 -1.87 24.78
CA VAL A 201 -4.20 -1.57 24.39
C VAL A 201 -3.29 -2.74 24.75
N LYS A 202 -3.38 -3.28 25.99
CA LYS A 202 -2.57 -4.43 26.43
C LYS A 202 -2.89 -5.71 25.65
N GLU A 203 -4.17 -6.02 25.45
CA GLU A 203 -4.59 -7.23 24.72
C GLU A 203 -4.24 -7.12 23.23
N THR A 204 -4.36 -5.96 22.61
CA THR A 204 -3.92 -5.73 21.23
C THR A 204 -2.42 -5.97 21.08
N LYS A 205 -1.61 -5.46 22.01
CA LYS A 205 -0.16 -5.73 22.04
C LYS A 205 0.16 -7.22 22.18
N LYS A 206 -0.57 -7.92 23.04
CA LYS A 206 -0.32 -9.33 23.38
C LYS A 206 -0.75 -10.28 22.26
N VAL A 207 -1.86 -9.98 21.59
CA VAL A 207 -2.53 -10.94 20.67
C VAL A 207 -2.42 -10.52 19.22
N ILE A 208 -2.70 -9.26 18.89
CA ILE A 208 -2.79 -8.80 17.51
C ILE A 208 -1.40 -8.50 16.95
N LEU A 209 -0.57 -7.78 17.69
CA LEU A 209 0.74 -7.37 17.19
C LEU A 209 1.67 -8.54 16.82
N PRO A 210 1.81 -9.62 17.63
CA PRO A 210 2.62 -10.77 17.24
C PRO A 210 2.08 -11.46 15.99
N PHE A 211 0.75 -11.64 15.89
CA PHE A 211 0.10 -12.22 14.72
C PHE A 211 0.40 -11.44 13.44
N VAL A 212 0.20 -10.11 13.46
CA VAL A 212 0.47 -9.24 12.31
C VAL A 212 1.96 -9.25 11.92
N ASN A 213 2.86 -9.36 12.88
CA ASN A 213 4.30 -9.42 12.59
C ASN A 213 4.71 -10.74 11.96
N SER A 214 4.08 -11.85 12.35
CA SER A 214 4.31 -13.17 11.76
C SER A 214 3.71 -13.27 10.36
N GLU A 215 2.41 -12.98 10.24
CA GLU A 215 1.66 -13.28 9.03
C GLU A 215 1.75 -12.20 7.93
N ALA A 216 2.08 -10.96 8.28
CA ALA A 216 2.26 -9.87 7.32
C ALA A 216 3.59 -9.13 7.52
N PRO A 217 4.74 -9.80 7.39
CA PRO A 217 6.05 -9.22 7.70
C PRO A 217 6.39 -8.01 6.80
N TYR A 218 5.90 -7.97 5.58
CA TYR A 218 6.20 -6.94 4.59
C TYR A 218 5.21 -5.78 4.55
N ALA A 219 4.02 -5.92 5.15
CA ALA A 219 3.05 -4.85 5.23
C ALA A 219 3.57 -3.68 6.07
N LYS A 220 3.33 -2.45 5.63
CA LYS A 220 3.54 -1.27 6.47
C LYS A 220 2.54 -1.27 7.61
N LYS A 221 2.99 -1.06 8.84
CA LYS A 221 2.16 -1.19 10.04
C LYS A 221 2.03 0.12 10.79
N TYR A 222 0.80 0.44 11.18
CA TYR A 222 0.44 1.62 11.97
C TYR A 222 -0.57 1.23 13.05
N VAL A 223 -0.70 2.06 14.09
CA VAL A 223 -1.73 1.89 15.11
C VAL A 223 -2.74 3.04 15.00
N ILE A 224 -4.03 2.73 15.07
CA ILE A 224 -5.09 3.71 15.28
C ILE A 224 -5.69 3.46 16.66
N ALA A 225 -5.55 4.45 17.55
CA ALA A 225 -6.15 4.46 18.87
C ALA A 225 -7.47 5.22 18.82
N THR A 226 -8.56 4.49 18.82
CA THR A 226 -9.93 5.05 18.76
C THR A 226 -10.46 5.43 20.13
N LYS A 227 -11.64 6.07 20.18
CA LYS A 227 -12.35 6.43 21.42
C LYS A 227 -11.49 7.30 22.34
N GLN A 228 -10.77 8.28 21.76
CA GLN A 228 -9.95 9.25 22.52
C GLN A 228 -10.81 10.24 23.33
N ASP A 229 -12.10 10.23 23.13
CA ASP A 229 -13.13 11.05 23.83
C ASP A 229 -13.53 10.46 25.19
N LEU A 230 -13.18 9.22 25.48
CA LEU A 230 -13.58 8.60 26.75
C LEU A 230 -12.75 9.13 27.93
N PRO A 231 -13.38 9.34 29.10
CA PRO A 231 -12.70 9.95 30.26
C PRO A 231 -11.55 9.11 30.82
N TYR A 232 -11.52 7.80 30.53
CA TYR A 232 -10.47 6.85 30.92
C TYR A 232 -9.54 6.49 29.75
N ALA A 233 -9.59 7.23 28.64
CA ALA A 233 -8.73 6.98 27.48
C ALA A 233 -7.27 7.24 27.84
N LEU A 234 -6.41 6.28 27.55
CA LEU A 234 -4.97 6.49 27.61
C LEU A 234 -4.55 7.54 26.57
N SER A 235 -3.66 8.43 26.95
CA SER A 235 -3.04 9.38 26.01
C SER A 235 -2.21 8.64 24.96
N LEU A 236 -2.04 9.25 23.77
CA LEU A 236 -1.20 8.67 22.73
C LEU A 236 0.24 8.41 23.17
N LYS A 237 0.76 9.24 24.11
CA LYS A 237 2.08 9.06 24.71
C LYS A 237 2.14 7.80 25.60
N GLU A 238 1.08 7.47 26.30
CA GLU A 238 1.01 6.23 27.08
C GLU A 238 0.86 5.02 26.16
N ILE A 239 -0.01 5.10 25.15
CA ILE A 239 -0.19 4.02 24.17
C ILE A 239 1.12 3.75 23.40
N SER A 240 1.91 4.79 23.06
CA SER A 240 3.18 4.63 22.35
C SER A 240 4.23 3.78 23.10
N LYS A 241 4.14 3.69 24.42
CA LYS A 241 5.00 2.80 25.22
C LYS A 241 4.71 1.31 25.00
N HIS A 242 3.54 0.99 24.42
CA HIS A 242 3.14 -0.38 24.12
C HIS A 242 3.50 -0.84 22.71
N PHE A 243 3.63 0.10 21.76
CA PHE A 243 3.85 -0.23 20.35
C PHE A 243 5.07 0.54 19.81
N ASN A 244 5.98 -0.17 19.17
CA ASN A 244 7.09 0.48 18.42
C ASN A 244 6.64 0.77 16.97
N LEU A 245 5.52 1.48 16.85
CA LEU A 245 4.88 1.84 15.58
C LEU A 245 4.36 3.28 15.66
N LYS A 246 4.18 3.91 14.51
CA LYS A 246 3.51 5.22 14.45
C LYS A 246 2.04 5.08 14.85
N ILE A 247 1.59 5.93 15.76
CA ILE A 247 0.24 5.89 16.32
C ILE A 247 -0.53 7.14 15.91
N PHE A 248 -1.80 6.94 15.56
CA PHE A 248 -2.76 7.99 15.27
C PHE A 248 -3.92 7.90 16.26
N GLY A 249 -4.28 9.02 16.88
CA GLY A 249 -5.47 9.12 17.72
C GLY A 249 -6.69 9.49 16.90
N LEU A 250 -7.82 8.88 17.22
CA LEU A 250 -9.08 9.11 16.54
C LEU A 250 -10.26 9.10 17.50
N CYS A 251 -11.13 10.09 17.38
CA CYS A 251 -12.46 10.08 17.95
C CYS A 251 -13.45 9.96 16.78
N THR A 252 -14.10 8.83 16.61
CA THR A 252 -14.92 8.52 15.42
C THR A 252 -16.27 9.24 15.40
N ILE A 253 -16.68 9.86 16.50
CA ILE A 253 -17.94 10.61 16.62
C ILE A 253 -17.77 12.11 16.29
N GLU A 254 -16.53 12.60 16.13
CA GLU A 254 -16.29 13.99 15.74
C GLU A 254 -16.62 14.23 14.26
N PRO A 255 -17.16 15.39 13.89
CA PRO A 255 -17.50 15.72 12.50
C PRO A 255 -16.30 15.62 11.53
N GLU A 256 -15.09 15.95 12.02
CA GLU A 256 -13.86 15.97 11.22
C GLU A 256 -13.17 14.60 11.10
N SER A 257 -13.69 13.56 11.74
CA SER A 257 -13.04 12.23 11.82
C SER A 257 -12.74 11.64 10.46
N ARG A 258 -13.64 11.84 9.50
CA ARG A 258 -13.41 11.38 8.13
C ARG A 258 -12.20 12.06 7.49
N GLN A 259 -12.07 13.37 7.64
CA GLN A 259 -10.93 14.11 7.07
C GLN A 259 -9.61 13.72 7.76
N LYS A 260 -9.63 13.51 9.08
CA LYS A 260 -8.49 12.97 9.82
C LYS A 260 -8.09 11.59 9.29
N LEU A 261 -9.06 10.70 9.06
CA LEU A 261 -8.81 9.36 8.49
C LEU A 261 -8.22 9.41 7.08
N LEU A 262 -8.71 10.27 6.20
CA LEU A 262 -8.13 10.47 4.87
C LEU A 262 -6.69 10.97 4.94
N ASN A 263 -6.36 11.85 5.87
CA ASN A 263 -4.99 12.33 6.09
C ASN A 263 -4.09 11.21 6.65
N ILE A 264 -4.62 10.34 7.51
CA ILE A 264 -3.91 9.14 8.01
C ILE A 264 -3.60 8.20 6.84
N LEU A 265 -4.59 7.91 5.98
CA LEU A 265 -4.39 7.09 4.77
C LEU A 265 -3.35 7.71 3.84
N ARG A 266 -3.43 9.02 3.57
CA ARG A 266 -2.43 9.72 2.75
C ARG A 266 -1.03 9.57 3.33
N THR A 267 -0.88 9.77 4.64
CA THR A 267 0.40 9.60 5.32
C THR A 267 0.92 8.17 5.21
N ALA A 268 0.06 7.17 5.31
CA ALA A 268 0.46 5.76 5.25
C ALA A 268 0.84 5.32 3.83
N ILE A 269 0.14 5.82 2.81
CA ILE A 269 0.33 5.45 1.40
C ILE A 269 1.49 6.22 0.78
N LEU A 270 1.51 7.54 0.95
CA LEU A 270 2.46 8.42 0.24
C LEU A 270 3.75 8.69 1.02
N GLY A 271 3.78 8.44 2.33
CA GLY A 271 4.92 8.61 3.24
C GLY A 271 4.95 9.97 3.88
#